data_8c9fcf451d170770f9bf43acf790b211
#
_entry.id   8c9fcf451d170770f9bf43acf790b211
#
_cell.length_a   1.000
_cell.length_b   1.000
_cell.length_c   1.000
_cell.angle_alpha   90.00
_cell.angle_beta   90.00
_cell.angle_gamma   90.00
#
_symmetry.space_group_name_H-M   'P 1'
#
loop_
_entity.id
_entity.type
_entity.pdbx_description
1 polymer ?
#
loop_
_entity_poly.entity_id
_entity_poly.type
_entity_poly.pdbx_seq_one_letter_code
_entity_poly.pdbx_strand_id
1 'polypeptide(L)'
;MIKLLPGIIAKPISFIAMTILLVACGEAQISVEADTVSASNSTAAQTVRSVQVENTRWYTVAQSSAGEQIFTNNCAVCHGGRAQGITDDWREKMADGSFPPPPLNGSAHAWHHPRSVLLQVINNGGAEFGGKMPPFENVLNEEQKLQAIAFFQSLWTDEIYEQWEDIDGSN
;
A
#
# COMPACT_ATOMS: atom_id res chain seq x y z
N MET A 1 -57.53 -12.59 8.91
CA MET A 1 -57.13 -11.44 9.75
C MET A 1 -55.91 -10.79 9.13
N ILE A 2 -56.12 -9.69 8.41
CA ILE A 2 -55.07 -8.95 7.68
C ILE A 2 -54.62 -7.81 8.61
N LYS A 3 -53.33 -7.79 9.05
CA LYS A 3 -52.77 -6.67 9.80
C LYS A 3 -52.15 -5.66 8.83
N LEU A 4 -52.75 -4.47 8.80
CA LEU A 4 -52.17 -3.29 8.11
C LEU A 4 -50.93 -2.78 8.85
N LEU A 5 -49.90 -2.48 8.10
CA LEU A 5 -48.71 -1.74 8.54
C LEU A 5 -48.91 -0.23 8.35
N PRO A 6 -48.52 0.63 9.30
CA PRO A 6 -48.64 2.08 9.15
C PRO A 6 -47.45 2.74 8.47
N GLY A 7 -47.72 3.58 7.53
CA GLY A 7 -47.23 4.91 7.21
C GLY A 7 -45.74 5.19 7.17
N ILE A 8 -45.21 5.27 5.93
CA ILE A 8 -43.88 5.89 5.63
C ILE A 8 -44.09 7.42 5.63
N ILE A 9 -43.52 8.13 6.61
CA ILE A 9 -43.50 9.60 6.66
C ILE A 9 -42.29 10.06 5.81
N ALA A 10 -42.57 10.68 4.67
CA ALA A 10 -41.59 11.35 3.85
C ALA A 10 -41.20 12.69 4.47
N LYS A 11 -39.88 12.92 4.69
CA LYS A 11 -39.34 14.22 5.09
C LYS A 11 -39.09 15.10 3.86
N PRO A 12 -39.41 16.39 3.90
CA PRO A 12 -39.13 17.29 2.78
C PRO A 12 -37.62 17.63 2.69
N ILE A 13 -37.13 17.59 1.47
CA ILE A 13 -35.77 18.02 1.11
C ILE A 13 -35.77 19.53 1.01
N SER A 14 -35.03 20.21 1.92
CA SER A 14 -34.83 21.65 1.90
C SER A 14 -33.71 21.99 0.91
N PHE A 15 -34.09 22.65 -0.20
CA PHE A 15 -33.13 23.22 -1.15
C PHE A 15 -32.55 24.52 -0.55
N ILE A 16 -31.26 24.50 -0.20
CA ILE A 16 -30.50 25.72 0.12
C ILE A 16 -29.93 26.25 -1.19
N ALA A 17 -30.47 27.42 -1.57
CA ALA A 17 -29.96 28.19 -2.70
C ALA A 17 -28.61 28.81 -2.31
N MET A 18 -27.55 28.40 -2.98
CA MET A 18 -26.19 28.94 -2.83
C MET A 18 -26.00 30.11 -3.78
N THR A 19 -26.01 31.32 -3.22
CA THR A 19 -25.75 32.58 -3.92
C THR A 19 -24.26 32.68 -4.25
N ILE A 20 -23.90 32.72 -5.53
CA ILE A 20 -22.53 32.95 -6.02
C ILE A 20 -22.25 34.45 -6.00
N LEU A 21 -21.33 34.90 -5.15
CA LEU A 21 -20.75 36.25 -5.21
C LEU A 21 -19.60 36.25 -6.22
N LEU A 22 -19.78 36.97 -7.31
CA LEU A 22 -18.71 37.31 -8.27
C LEU A 22 -17.86 38.44 -7.66
N VAL A 23 -16.63 38.15 -7.28
CA VAL A 23 -15.61 39.16 -6.95
C VAL A 23 -14.83 39.46 -8.22
N ALA A 24 -14.93 40.68 -8.72
CA ALA A 24 -14.16 41.22 -9.83
C ALA A 24 -12.71 41.46 -9.38
N CYS A 25 -11.75 40.81 -9.98
CA CYS A 25 -10.32 41.12 -9.87
C CYS A 25 -9.99 42.30 -10.74
N GLY A 26 -9.57 43.41 -10.10
CA GLY A 26 -8.98 44.56 -10.80
C GLY A 26 -7.56 44.25 -11.24
N GLU A 27 -7.25 44.47 -12.53
CA GLU A 27 -5.92 44.48 -13.08
C GLU A 27 -5.14 45.71 -12.63
N ALA A 28 -4.08 45.50 -11.87
CA ALA A 28 -3.07 46.53 -11.62
C ALA A 28 -1.95 46.38 -12.63
N GLN A 29 -1.89 47.25 -13.61
CA GLN A 29 -0.77 47.38 -14.54
C GLN A 29 0.38 48.08 -13.83
N ILE A 30 1.50 47.39 -13.62
CA ILE A 30 2.77 47.96 -13.19
C ILE A 30 3.62 48.13 -14.43
N SER A 31 3.80 49.38 -14.85
CA SER A 31 4.79 49.80 -15.84
C SER A 31 6.17 49.80 -15.19
N VAL A 32 7.07 48.95 -15.65
CA VAL A 32 8.48 48.92 -15.22
C VAL A 32 9.31 49.55 -16.32
N GLU A 33 9.95 50.68 -15.99
CA GLU A 33 10.97 51.35 -16.80
C GLU A 33 12.19 50.44 -16.96
N ALA A 34 12.75 50.46 -18.16
CA ALA A 34 13.95 49.74 -18.52
C ALA A 34 15.20 50.50 -18.01
N ASP A 35 15.86 49.92 -17.02
CA ASP A 35 17.26 50.27 -16.73
C ASP A 35 18.18 49.16 -17.23
N THR A 36 18.93 49.53 -18.25
CA THR A 36 20.05 48.75 -18.80
C THR A 36 21.21 48.71 -17.85
N VAL A 37 21.50 47.57 -17.24
CA VAL A 37 22.78 47.28 -16.63
C VAL A 37 23.37 45.99 -17.24
N SER A 38 24.55 46.25 -17.83
CA SER A 38 25.42 45.31 -18.55
C SER A 38 25.86 44.12 -17.72
N ALA A 39 25.80 42.98 -18.34
CA ALA A 39 26.64 41.78 -18.25
C ALA A 39 27.39 41.47 -16.95
N SER A 40 27.04 40.32 -16.37
CA SER A 40 28.06 39.30 -16.06
C SER A 40 27.35 37.93 -16.03
N ASN A 41 27.69 37.11 -17.03
CA ASN A 41 27.39 35.70 -17.09
C ASN A 41 27.94 35.00 -15.83
N SER A 42 27.03 34.48 -15.02
CA SER A 42 27.31 33.30 -14.21
C SER A 42 26.13 32.38 -14.34
N THR A 43 26.19 31.56 -15.37
CA THR A 43 25.33 30.39 -15.53
C THR A 43 25.69 29.38 -14.46
N ALA A 44 25.18 29.60 -13.26
CA ALA A 44 25.04 28.52 -12.29
C ALA A 44 23.78 27.76 -12.67
N ALA A 45 23.90 26.88 -13.64
CA ALA A 45 22.99 25.78 -13.80
C ALA A 45 23.05 24.97 -12.49
N GLN A 46 22.16 25.29 -11.58
CA GLN A 46 21.86 24.40 -10.47
C GLN A 46 21.26 23.13 -11.08
N THR A 47 22.17 22.21 -11.41
CA THR A 47 21.84 20.82 -11.62
C THR A 47 21.22 20.34 -10.30
N VAL A 48 19.90 20.35 -10.23
CA VAL A 48 19.18 19.58 -9.21
C VAL A 48 19.54 18.14 -9.49
N ARG A 49 20.63 17.71 -8.87
CA ARG A 49 20.99 16.30 -8.81
C ARG A 49 19.86 15.67 -8.01
N SER A 50 18.86 15.16 -8.71
CA SER A 50 17.93 14.21 -8.13
C SER A 50 18.83 13.09 -7.58
N VAL A 51 18.94 13.02 -6.27
CA VAL A 51 19.51 11.85 -5.60
C VAL A 51 18.55 10.74 -5.96
N GLN A 52 18.87 10.01 -7.01
CA GLN A 52 18.27 8.73 -7.28
C GLN A 52 18.78 7.86 -6.16
N VAL A 53 17.97 7.70 -5.11
CA VAL A 53 18.14 6.59 -4.17
C VAL A 53 17.95 5.37 -5.05
N GLU A 54 19.06 4.72 -5.41
CA GLU A 54 18.99 3.46 -6.12
C GLU A 54 18.16 2.51 -5.22
N ASN A 55 16.97 2.19 -5.70
CA ASN A 55 16.14 1.20 -5.04
C ASN A 55 16.82 -0.15 -5.26
N THR A 56 17.61 -0.60 -4.29
CA THR A 56 18.30 -1.89 -4.32
C THR A 56 17.35 -3.07 -4.16
N ARG A 57 16.06 -2.80 -3.94
CA ARG A 57 15.04 -3.84 -3.81
C ARG A 57 14.68 -4.45 -5.17
N TRP A 58 14.33 -5.73 -5.21
CA TRP A 58 13.94 -6.43 -6.44
C TRP A 58 12.66 -5.86 -7.09
N TYR A 59 11.91 -5.03 -6.38
CA TYR A 59 10.68 -4.39 -6.84
C TYR A 59 10.82 -2.87 -6.90
N THR A 60 9.99 -2.24 -7.70
CA THR A 60 9.86 -0.77 -7.79
C THR A 60 8.86 -0.23 -6.78
N VAL A 61 8.92 1.07 -6.49
CA VAL A 61 7.91 1.77 -5.68
C VAL A 61 6.50 1.62 -6.29
N ALA A 62 6.39 1.65 -7.63
CA ALA A 62 5.11 1.46 -8.31
C ALA A 62 4.52 0.06 -8.06
N GLN A 63 5.36 -0.98 -8.06
CA GLN A 63 4.93 -2.35 -7.78
C GLN A 63 4.48 -2.52 -6.32
N SER A 64 5.21 -1.98 -5.34
CA SER A 64 4.79 -2.04 -3.95
C SER A 64 3.51 -1.25 -3.68
N SER A 65 3.32 -0.09 -4.33
CA SER A 65 2.08 0.69 -4.23
C SER A 65 0.88 -0.03 -4.85
N ALA A 66 1.06 -0.68 -6.01
CA ALA A 66 0.01 -1.53 -6.61
C ALA A 66 -0.32 -2.72 -5.69
N GLY A 67 0.72 -3.28 -5.05
CA GLY A 67 0.62 -4.38 -4.10
C GLY A 67 -0.17 -4.03 -2.85
N GLU A 68 -0.12 -2.80 -2.38
CA GLU A 68 -0.92 -2.32 -1.24
C GLU A 68 -2.41 -2.54 -1.47
N GLN A 69 -2.90 -2.21 -2.66
CA GLN A 69 -4.31 -2.40 -3.01
C GLN A 69 -4.69 -3.88 -3.06
N ILE A 70 -3.82 -4.71 -3.65
CA ILE A 70 -4.03 -6.16 -3.72
C ILE A 70 -4.03 -6.78 -2.33
N PHE A 71 -3.07 -6.40 -1.49
CA PHE A 71 -2.95 -6.87 -0.11
C PHE A 71 -4.17 -6.47 0.73
N THR A 72 -4.60 -5.22 0.62
CA THR A 72 -5.78 -4.71 1.33
C THR A 72 -7.03 -5.51 1.00
N ASN A 73 -7.23 -5.83 -0.27
CA ASN A 73 -8.44 -6.51 -0.73
C ASN A 73 -8.44 -8.01 -0.45
N ASN A 74 -7.28 -8.67 -0.35
CA ASN A 74 -7.20 -10.13 -0.32
C ASN A 74 -6.50 -10.70 0.92
N CYS A 75 -5.61 -9.94 1.57
CA CYS A 75 -4.73 -10.46 2.61
C CYS A 75 -4.97 -9.79 3.97
N ALA A 76 -5.30 -8.49 3.98
CA ALA A 76 -5.38 -7.67 5.18
C ALA A 76 -6.42 -8.17 6.19
N VAL A 77 -7.49 -8.82 5.75
CA VAL A 77 -8.52 -9.39 6.63
C VAL A 77 -7.94 -10.40 7.64
N CYS A 78 -6.87 -11.09 7.23
CA CYS A 78 -6.17 -12.07 8.07
C CYS A 78 -4.82 -11.57 8.58
N HIS A 79 -4.05 -10.85 7.76
CA HIS A 79 -2.69 -10.44 8.11
C HIS A 79 -2.60 -9.02 8.70
N GLY A 80 -3.72 -8.30 8.82
CA GLY A 80 -3.77 -6.90 9.26
C GLY A 80 -3.39 -5.92 8.13
N GLY A 81 -3.91 -4.69 8.17
CA GLY A 81 -3.73 -3.70 7.10
C GLY A 81 -2.27 -3.25 6.89
N ARG A 82 -1.41 -3.44 7.86
CA ARG A 82 0.04 -3.22 7.79
C ARG A 82 0.83 -4.52 7.91
N ALA A 83 0.22 -5.63 7.52
CA ALA A 83 0.82 -6.96 7.57
C ALA A 83 1.37 -7.35 8.97
N GLN A 84 0.80 -6.79 10.03
CA GLN A 84 1.25 -6.99 11.42
C GLN A 84 0.71 -8.26 12.08
N GLY A 85 -0.15 -9.02 11.36
CA GLY A 85 -0.90 -10.13 11.96
C GLY A 85 -2.14 -9.66 12.73
N ILE A 86 -2.82 -10.59 13.39
CA ILE A 86 -4.07 -10.34 14.15
C ILE A 86 -4.02 -10.83 15.58
N THR A 87 -2.89 -11.39 16.03
CA THR A 87 -2.67 -11.90 17.40
C THR A 87 -1.32 -11.42 17.93
N ASP A 88 -1.19 -11.36 19.24
CA ASP A 88 0.06 -10.97 19.91
C ASP A 88 1.14 -12.05 19.76
N ASP A 89 0.75 -13.32 19.81
CA ASP A 89 1.67 -14.45 19.56
C ASP A 89 1.13 -15.33 18.42
N TRP A 90 1.75 -15.17 17.26
CA TRP A 90 1.42 -15.96 16.06
C TRP A 90 1.88 -17.43 16.14
N ARG A 91 2.69 -17.80 17.15
CA ARG A 91 3.17 -19.17 17.40
C ARG A 91 2.21 -19.96 18.29
N GLU A 92 1.30 -19.27 18.97
CA GLU A 92 0.30 -19.91 19.81
C GLU A 92 -0.93 -20.30 18.94
N LYS A 93 -1.36 -21.56 19.06
CA LYS A 93 -2.52 -22.04 18.31
C LYS A 93 -3.80 -21.40 18.81
N MET A 94 -4.67 -21.07 17.88
CA MET A 94 -6.03 -20.62 18.17
C MET A 94 -6.88 -21.75 18.78
N ALA A 95 -8.05 -21.40 19.33
CA ALA A 95 -8.95 -22.35 19.99
C ALA A 95 -9.38 -23.52 19.10
N ASP A 96 -9.34 -23.35 17.77
CA ASP A 96 -9.67 -24.38 16.79
C ASP A 96 -8.46 -25.26 16.38
N GLY A 97 -7.31 -25.05 17.01
CA GLY A 97 -6.09 -25.82 16.77
C GLY A 97 -5.25 -25.36 15.58
N SER A 98 -5.69 -24.35 14.81
CA SER A 98 -4.91 -23.79 13.71
C SER A 98 -3.93 -22.72 14.19
N PHE A 99 -2.87 -22.47 13.42
CA PHE A 99 -2.02 -21.30 13.65
C PHE A 99 -2.69 -20.03 13.12
N PRO A 100 -2.59 -18.91 13.85
CA PRO A 100 -3.06 -17.63 13.34
C PRO A 100 -2.19 -17.14 12.16
N PRO A 101 -2.71 -16.22 11.32
CA PRO A 101 -1.93 -15.57 10.29
C PRO A 101 -0.72 -14.84 10.88
N PRO A 102 0.52 -15.21 10.50
CA PRO A 102 1.69 -14.56 11.05
C PRO A 102 1.84 -13.13 10.53
N PRO A 103 2.53 -12.24 11.26
CA PRO A 103 3.03 -10.98 10.72
C PRO A 103 3.91 -11.20 9.48
N LEU A 104 3.75 -10.33 8.46
CA LEU A 104 4.54 -10.34 7.24
C LEU A 104 5.40 -9.07 7.08
N ASN A 105 5.30 -8.12 8.01
CA ASN A 105 5.96 -6.82 8.01
C ASN A 105 7.42 -6.84 8.53
N GLY A 106 8.05 -7.99 8.58
CA GLY A 106 9.40 -8.18 9.08
C GLY A 106 9.49 -8.52 10.58
N SER A 107 8.41 -8.34 11.36
CA SER A 107 8.41 -8.63 12.81
C SER A 107 8.32 -10.13 13.15
N ALA A 108 8.04 -10.99 12.15
CA ALA A 108 8.00 -12.45 12.29
C ALA A 108 8.97 -13.12 11.32
N HIS A 109 8.66 -14.34 10.86
CA HIS A 109 9.62 -15.20 10.15
C HIS A 109 9.55 -15.16 8.61
N ALA A 110 8.69 -14.30 8.00
CA ALA A 110 8.53 -14.26 6.54
C ALA A 110 9.86 -14.03 5.79
N TRP A 111 10.78 -13.29 6.39
CA TRP A 111 12.10 -13.00 5.83
C TRP A 111 13.07 -14.18 5.83
N HIS A 112 12.74 -15.31 6.47
CA HIS A 112 13.51 -16.55 6.37
C HIS A 112 13.18 -17.39 5.12
N HIS A 113 12.23 -16.93 4.31
CA HIS A 113 11.78 -17.65 3.13
C HIS A 113 12.12 -16.91 1.85
N PRO A 114 12.73 -17.56 0.84
CA PRO A 114 12.94 -16.93 -0.46
C PRO A 114 11.60 -16.63 -1.16
N ARG A 115 11.63 -15.72 -2.12
CA ARG A 115 10.45 -15.28 -2.87
C ARG A 115 9.66 -16.43 -3.49
N SER A 116 10.37 -17.44 -4.01
CA SER A 116 9.76 -18.64 -4.58
C SER A 116 8.88 -19.39 -3.56
N VAL A 117 9.33 -19.51 -2.32
CA VAL A 117 8.54 -20.14 -1.23
C VAL A 117 7.35 -19.26 -0.83
N LEU A 118 7.54 -17.95 -0.76
CA LEU A 118 6.43 -17.00 -0.48
C LEU A 118 5.35 -17.11 -1.57
N LEU A 119 5.73 -17.18 -2.85
CA LEU A 119 4.83 -17.42 -3.96
C LEU A 119 4.11 -18.77 -3.86
N GLN A 120 4.84 -19.84 -3.50
CA GLN A 120 4.26 -21.15 -3.31
C GLN A 120 3.19 -21.17 -2.23
N VAL A 121 3.44 -20.49 -1.09
CA VAL A 121 2.44 -20.37 -0.01
C VAL A 121 1.22 -19.57 -0.46
N ILE A 122 1.40 -18.50 -1.23
CA ILE A 122 0.27 -17.74 -1.79
C ILE A 122 -0.52 -18.62 -2.77
N ASN A 123 0.13 -19.39 -3.62
CA ASN A 123 -0.54 -20.28 -4.56
C ASN A 123 -1.35 -21.38 -3.85
N ASN A 124 -0.73 -22.09 -2.93
CA ASN A 124 -1.25 -23.34 -2.37
C ASN A 124 -2.06 -23.13 -1.08
N GLY A 125 -1.91 -21.97 -0.43
CA GLY A 125 -2.45 -21.69 0.89
C GLY A 125 -1.59 -22.21 2.03
N GLY A 126 -2.06 -22.05 3.27
CA GLY A 126 -1.32 -22.36 4.48
C GLY A 126 -1.71 -23.66 5.20
N ALA A 127 -2.58 -24.49 4.61
CA ALA A 127 -3.11 -25.68 5.26
C ALA A 127 -2.00 -26.69 5.62
N GLU A 128 -0.99 -26.86 4.78
CA GLU A 128 0.16 -27.74 5.01
C GLU A 128 0.99 -27.33 6.23
N PHE A 129 0.94 -26.05 6.60
CA PHE A 129 1.63 -25.49 7.76
C PHE A 129 0.71 -25.34 9.00
N GLY A 130 -0.48 -25.94 8.96
CA GLY A 130 -1.45 -25.89 10.05
C GLY A 130 -2.20 -24.57 10.19
N GLY A 131 -2.12 -23.70 9.17
CA GLY A 131 -2.87 -22.45 9.07
C GLY A 131 -4.16 -22.60 8.25
N LYS A 132 -4.91 -21.50 8.13
CA LYS A 132 -6.18 -21.43 7.36
C LYS A 132 -6.12 -20.51 6.14
N MET A 133 -4.92 -20.11 5.71
CA MET A 133 -4.76 -19.29 4.51
C MET A 133 -5.32 -20.05 3.30
N PRO A 134 -6.27 -19.49 2.55
CA PRO A 134 -6.77 -20.14 1.34
C PRO A 134 -5.74 -20.04 0.19
N PRO A 135 -5.82 -20.93 -0.82
CA PRO A 135 -5.00 -20.82 -2.02
C PRO A 135 -5.45 -19.66 -2.91
N PHE A 136 -4.50 -18.93 -3.47
CA PHE A 136 -4.76 -17.80 -4.39
C PHE A 136 -4.33 -18.09 -5.84
N GLU A 137 -3.98 -19.33 -6.18
CA GLU A 137 -3.56 -19.73 -7.52
C GLU A 137 -4.51 -19.24 -8.61
N ASN A 138 -5.82 -19.42 -8.38
CA ASN A 138 -6.88 -19.05 -9.34
C ASN A 138 -7.58 -17.72 -9.03
N VAL A 139 -7.11 -16.98 -8.02
CA VAL A 139 -7.69 -15.69 -7.59
C VAL A 139 -6.85 -14.52 -8.07
N LEU A 140 -5.52 -14.66 -7.98
CA LEU A 140 -4.55 -13.64 -8.36
C LEU A 140 -3.64 -14.17 -9.46
N ASN A 141 -3.32 -13.32 -10.45
CA ASN A 141 -2.28 -13.64 -11.42
C ASN A 141 -0.88 -13.51 -10.78
N GLU A 142 0.15 -13.96 -11.49
CA GLU A 142 1.53 -13.99 -10.96
C GLU A 142 2.05 -12.60 -10.62
N GLU A 143 1.78 -11.60 -11.47
CA GLU A 143 2.17 -10.21 -11.22
C GLU A 143 1.52 -9.67 -9.94
N GLN A 144 0.23 -9.92 -9.73
CA GLN A 144 -0.49 -9.49 -8.53
C GLN A 144 0.08 -10.14 -7.26
N LYS A 145 0.46 -11.41 -7.32
CA LYS A 145 1.11 -12.11 -6.19
C LYS A 145 2.46 -11.50 -5.86
N LEU A 146 3.27 -11.20 -6.88
CA LEU A 146 4.56 -10.53 -6.71
C LEU A 146 4.38 -9.11 -6.16
N GLN A 147 3.40 -8.35 -6.63
CA GLN A 147 3.08 -7.04 -6.10
C GLN A 147 2.66 -7.10 -4.63
N ALA A 148 1.86 -8.08 -4.22
CA ALA A 148 1.50 -8.28 -2.82
C ALA A 148 2.72 -8.59 -1.93
N ILE A 149 3.68 -9.39 -2.44
CA ILE A 149 4.97 -9.64 -1.78
C ILE A 149 5.77 -8.33 -1.68
N ALA A 150 5.88 -7.58 -2.77
CA ALA A 150 6.56 -6.29 -2.79
C ALA A 150 6.00 -5.32 -1.74
N PHE A 151 4.68 -5.30 -1.57
CA PHE A 151 4.04 -4.45 -0.56
C PHE A 151 4.46 -4.83 0.86
N PHE A 152 4.29 -6.08 1.30
CA PHE A 152 4.66 -6.39 2.68
C PHE A 152 6.17 -6.35 2.93
N GLN A 153 7.00 -6.61 1.92
CA GLN A 153 8.45 -6.40 2.00
C GLN A 153 8.85 -4.92 2.03
N SER A 154 8.03 -4.01 1.49
CA SER A 154 8.28 -2.57 1.62
C SER A 154 8.12 -2.06 3.07
N LEU A 155 7.50 -2.85 3.93
CA LEU A 155 7.35 -2.57 5.36
C LEU A 155 8.54 -3.08 6.20
N TRP A 156 9.45 -3.84 5.58
CA TRP A 156 10.67 -4.33 6.24
C TRP A 156 11.69 -3.22 6.39
N THR A 157 12.44 -3.24 7.48
CA THR A 157 13.64 -2.39 7.61
C THR A 157 14.69 -2.84 6.62
N ASP A 158 15.67 -1.98 6.36
CA ASP A 158 16.76 -2.33 5.44
C ASP A 158 17.58 -3.51 5.98
N GLU A 159 17.78 -3.59 7.30
CA GLU A 159 18.48 -4.70 7.96
C GLU A 159 17.76 -6.05 7.76
N ILE A 160 16.43 -6.07 7.83
CA ILE A 160 15.65 -7.29 7.58
C ILE A 160 15.70 -7.68 6.10
N TYR A 161 15.66 -6.69 5.22
CA TYR A 161 15.74 -6.94 3.79
C TYR A 161 17.12 -7.45 3.38
N GLU A 162 18.21 -6.88 3.91
CA GLU A 162 19.58 -7.35 3.71
C GLU A 162 19.76 -8.80 4.18
N GLN A 163 19.23 -9.15 5.36
CA GLN A 163 19.26 -10.54 5.83
C GLN A 163 18.51 -11.50 4.91
N TRP A 164 17.41 -11.04 4.30
CA TRP A 164 16.67 -11.82 3.31
C TRP A 164 17.45 -12.00 2.01
N GLU A 165 18.16 -10.99 1.53
CA GLU A 165 19.07 -11.09 0.38
C GLU A 165 20.21 -12.09 0.67
N ASP A 166 20.79 -12.06 1.87
CA ASP A 166 21.89 -12.95 2.28
C ASP A 166 21.52 -14.44 2.23
N ILE A 167 20.26 -14.78 2.38
CA ILE A 167 19.76 -16.16 2.22
C ILE A 167 19.30 -16.47 0.79
N ASP A 168 19.72 -15.68 -0.21
CA ASP A 168 19.29 -15.81 -1.60
C ASP A 168 17.75 -15.60 -1.78
N GLY A 169 17.22 -14.68 -1.01
CA GLY A 169 15.77 -14.41 -0.92
C GLY A 169 15.13 -14.03 -2.24
N SER A 170 15.87 -13.37 -3.14
CA SER A 170 15.38 -12.90 -4.45
C SER A 170 15.11 -14.02 -5.46
N ASN A 171 15.49 -15.28 -5.19
CA ASN A 171 15.30 -16.44 -6.06
C ASN A 171 13.95 -17.14 -5.88
#